data_71a1b793d8fcabf27c4a4441ad59e86f
#
_entry.id   71a1b793d8fcabf27c4a4441ad59e86f
#
_cell.length_a   1.000
_cell.length_b   1.000
_cell.length_c   1.000
_cell.angle_alpha   90.00
_cell.angle_beta   90.00
_cell.angle_gamma   90.00
#
_symmetry.space_group_name_H-M   'P 1'
#
loop_
_entity.id
_entity.type
_entity.pdbx_description
1 polymer ?
#
loop_
_entity_poly.entity_id
_entity_poly.type
_entity_poly.pdbx_seq_one_letter_code
_entity_poly.pdbx_strand_id
1 'polypeptide(L)'
;MRRPRAVGSVTVGHGVNEFFSIVIPPIIPLLVADFGITYGQAGVLVTIFFVMYALFQLPAGMLADVIGKERLLIAGLFGMAGGVLVASMATSYETLLVAQAIAGISGSAFHPTGMALVSDYETKQTEGKAMGVFGFGGALGTMSAPVIVGGVAAVADWRLALATGVAIGVLVTCLVVYLFVTAEEPDVDEVDGTDDESASTARTDGGRSESTQSVRAAIWNAIDLPITPSIVVLFFVTVVLSMQHRAIQTYTTSYVAAETGASVAAGNVTFFALLVGGSLASLYAGDLADRFDRITLGIAASLATAALVAATLATTLLEGLPIELLTAILAVWFAVIGAGMYASYPVKNAMVSQQAEATSSGSLFGVIQTGSAIGSASGPTVFGVLSTRWGVVAAFPAIAAVSVALALSFGLLWFVTD
;
A
#
# COMPACT_ATOMS: atom_id res chain seq x y z
N MET A 1 -12.92 9.27 -19.29
CA MET A 1 -13.45 8.16 -18.47
C MET A 1 -14.83 7.82 -19.02
N ARG A 2 -15.04 6.55 -19.33
CA ARG A 2 -16.30 6.05 -19.90
C ARG A 2 -17.39 5.98 -18.83
N ARG A 3 -17.08 5.46 -17.64
CA ARG A 3 -18.00 5.29 -16.51
C ARG A 3 -17.49 5.99 -15.24
N PRO A 4 -17.49 7.33 -15.18
CA PRO A 4 -16.82 8.07 -14.10
C PRO A 4 -17.43 7.82 -12.70
N ARG A 5 -18.75 7.53 -12.61
CA ARG A 5 -19.42 7.20 -11.33
C ARG A 5 -18.96 5.84 -10.80
N ALA A 6 -18.89 4.82 -11.67
CA ALA A 6 -18.45 3.49 -11.28
C ALA A 6 -16.97 3.49 -10.87
N VAL A 7 -16.10 4.16 -11.64
CA VAL A 7 -14.69 4.37 -11.26
C VAL A 7 -14.59 5.14 -9.94
N GLY A 8 -15.44 6.17 -9.74
CA GLY A 8 -15.52 6.92 -8.50
C GLY A 8 -15.86 6.05 -7.29
N SER A 9 -16.81 5.11 -7.43
CA SER A 9 -17.18 4.17 -6.37
C SER A 9 -16.01 3.28 -5.96
N VAL A 10 -15.31 2.69 -6.95
CA VAL A 10 -14.12 1.86 -6.69
C VAL A 10 -12.99 2.69 -6.07
N THR A 11 -12.82 3.95 -6.51
CA THR A 11 -11.82 4.89 -5.97
C THR A 11 -12.08 5.21 -4.50
N VAL A 12 -13.33 5.49 -4.12
CA VAL A 12 -13.71 5.72 -2.71
C VAL A 12 -13.48 4.46 -1.89
N GLY A 13 -13.86 3.29 -2.41
CA GLY A 13 -13.54 2.00 -1.79
C GLY A 13 -12.04 1.79 -1.58
N HIS A 14 -11.19 2.20 -2.56
CA HIS A 14 -9.74 2.15 -2.41
C HIS A 14 -9.25 3.00 -1.24
N GLY A 15 -9.83 4.18 -1.06
CA GLY A 15 -9.55 5.01 0.11
C GLY A 15 -9.85 4.28 1.42
N VAL A 16 -10.99 3.57 1.52
CA VAL A 16 -11.35 2.79 2.73
C VAL A 16 -10.37 1.63 2.96
N ASN A 17 -10.01 0.88 1.90
CA ASN A 17 -9.05 -0.22 2.00
C ASN A 17 -7.69 0.27 2.51
N GLU A 18 -7.15 1.34 1.92
CA GLU A 18 -5.86 1.90 2.32
C GLU A 18 -5.89 2.53 3.71
N PHE A 19 -7.00 3.17 4.08
CA PHE A 19 -7.21 3.66 5.44
C PHE A 19 -7.08 2.52 6.46
N PHE A 20 -7.84 1.44 6.30
CA PHE A 20 -7.81 0.32 7.24
C PHE A 20 -6.47 -0.43 7.24
N SER A 21 -5.74 -0.44 6.12
CA SER A 21 -4.43 -1.10 6.03
C SER A 21 -3.36 -0.46 6.91
N ILE A 22 -3.55 0.80 7.32
CA ILE A 22 -2.52 1.59 8.01
C ILE A 22 -3.01 2.21 9.33
N VAL A 23 -4.11 1.73 9.92
CA VAL A 23 -4.65 2.28 11.19
C VAL A 23 -3.76 1.98 12.42
N ILE A 24 -2.90 0.97 12.37
CA ILE A 24 -2.04 0.57 13.49
C ILE A 24 -0.81 1.49 13.68
N PRO A 25 -0.04 1.86 12.65
CA PRO A 25 1.13 2.74 12.79
C PRO A 25 0.90 4.02 13.61
N PRO A 26 -0.20 4.77 13.44
CA PRO A 26 -0.50 5.97 14.24
C PRO A 26 -0.59 5.77 15.75
N ILE A 27 -0.85 4.56 16.20
CA ILE A 27 -1.12 4.24 17.62
C ILE A 27 -0.11 3.27 18.23
N ILE A 28 0.92 2.85 17.51
CA ILE A 28 1.94 1.92 18.04
C ILE A 28 2.49 2.34 19.40
N PRO A 29 2.87 3.61 19.64
CA PRO A 29 3.36 4.02 20.96
C PRO A 29 2.35 3.76 22.09
N LEU A 30 1.06 3.94 21.80
CA LEU A 30 -0.02 3.70 22.77
C LEU A 30 -0.23 2.20 23.03
N LEU A 31 -0.15 1.37 21.99
CA LEU A 31 -0.23 -0.10 22.14
C LEU A 31 0.95 -0.66 22.92
N VAL A 32 2.15 -0.14 22.68
CA VAL A 32 3.37 -0.50 23.43
C VAL A 32 3.18 -0.17 24.91
N ALA A 33 2.65 1.01 25.21
CA ALA A 33 2.43 1.45 26.59
C ALA A 33 1.30 0.67 27.30
N ASP A 34 0.17 0.42 26.61
CA ASP A 34 -1.04 -0.19 27.21
C ASP A 34 -0.87 -1.70 27.45
N PHE A 35 -0.27 -2.42 26.50
CA PHE A 35 -0.08 -3.87 26.58
C PHE A 35 1.30 -4.28 27.12
N GLY A 36 2.23 -3.36 27.34
CA GLY A 36 3.62 -3.67 27.70
C GLY A 36 4.36 -4.49 26.64
N ILE A 37 3.95 -4.40 25.37
CA ILE A 37 4.56 -5.12 24.27
C ILE A 37 5.82 -4.42 23.79
N THR A 38 6.70 -5.17 23.13
CA THR A 38 7.91 -4.63 22.49
C THR A 38 7.57 -4.03 21.12
N TYR A 39 8.45 -3.16 20.59
CA TYR A 39 8.34 -2.69 19.21
C TYR A 39 8.42 -3.83 18.18
N GLY A 40 9.13 -4.92 18.50
CA GLY A 40 9.14 -6.14 17.69
C GLY A 40 7.74 -6.75 17.58
N GLN A 41 7.04 -6.89 18.70
CA GLN A 41 5.66 -7.37 18.72
C GLN A 41 4.71 -6.41 18.00
N ALA A 42 4.89 -5.10 18.16
CA ALA A 42 4.12 -4.10 17.40
C ALA A 42 4.37 -4.22 15.88
N GLY A 43 5.60 -4.47 15.47
CA GLY A 43 5.93 -4.76 14.07
C GLY A 43 5.24 -6.02 13.54
N VAL A 44 5.12 -7.08 14.36
CA VAL A 44 4.41 -8.30 13.99
C VAL A 44 2.92 -8.02 13.74
N LEU A 45 2.26 -7.10 14.45
CA LEU A 45 0.87 -6.72 14.18
C LEU A 45 0.71 -6.20 12.73
N VAL A 46 1.63 -5.37 12.28
CA VAL A 46 1.60 -4.86 10.90
C VAL A 46 1.98 -5.96 9.90
N THR A 47 2.96 -6.77 10.25
CA THR A 47 3.42 -7.90 9.40
C THR A 47 2.31 -8.92 9.18
N ILE A 48 1.57 -9.34 10.22
CA ILE A 48 0.50 -10.34 10.08
C ILE A 48 -0.59 -9.86 9.11
N PHE A 49 -0.94 -8.57 9.18
CA PHE A 49 -1.88 -7.98 8.21
C PHE A 49 -1.37 -8.18 6.78
N PHE A 50 -0.13 -7.76 6.45
CA PHE A 50 0.39 -7.84 5.09
C PHE A 50 0.67 -9.27 4.62
N VAL A 51 1.05 -10.18 5.51
CA VAL A 51 1.18 -11.61 5.20
C VAL A 51 -0.18 -12.20 4.82
N MET A 52 -1.21 -11.99 5.64
CA MET A 52 -2.56 -12.48 5.34
C MET A 52 -3.12 -11.84 4.08
N TYR A 53 -2.93 -10.53 3.92
CA TYR A 53 -3.32 -9.81 2.73
C TYR A 53 -2.69 -10.43 1.47
N ALA A 54 -1.39 -10.69 1.47
CA ALA A 54 -0.68 -11.27 0.34
C ALA A 54 -1.09 -12.72 0.03
N LEU A 55 -1.19 -13.56 1.07
CA LEU A 55 -1.54 -14.98 0.92
C LEU A 55 -2.94 -15.19 0.34
N PHE A 56 -3.87 -14.31 0.70
CA PHE A 56 -5.27 -14.44 0.28
C PHE A 56 -5.62 -13.65 -0.97
N GLN A 57 -4.71 -12.86 -1.56
CA GLN A 57 -5.01 -12.13 -2.81
C GLN A 57 -5.39 -13.04 -3.97
N LEU A 58 -4.65 -14.13 -4.19
CA LEU A 58 -4.95 -15.06 -5.27
C LEU A 58 -6.27 -15.82 -5.03
N PRO A 59 -6.51 -16.44 -3.85
CA PRO A 59 -7.81 -17.00 -3.52
C PRO A 59 -8.98 -16.02 -3.67
N ALA A 60 -8.79 -14.77 -3.26
CA ALA A 60 -9.81 -13.73 -3.39
C ALA A 60 -10.11 -13.38 -4.86
N GLY A 61 -9.07 -13.28 -5.70
CA GLY A 61 -9.25 -13.08 -7.14
C GLY A 61 -10.10 -14.19 -7.77
N MET A 62 -9.81 -15.46 -7.44
CA MET A 62 -10.60 -16.60 -7.91
C MET A 62 -12.04 -16.60 -7.37
N LEU A 63 -12.22 -16.18 -6.13
CA LEU A 63 -13.55 -16.07 -5.52
C LEU A 63 -14.38 -14.96 -6.19
N ALA A 64 -13.72 -13.88 -6.64
CA ALA A 64 -14.37 -12.80 -7.37
C ALA A 64 -15.04 -13.27 -8.67
N ASP A 65 -14.44 -14.23 -9.36
CA ASP A 65 -14.99 -14.80 -10.59
C ASP A 65 -16.28 -15.61 -10.33
N VAL A 66 -16.44 -16.13 -9.10
CA VAL A 66 -17.61 -16.95 -8.70
C VAL A 66 -18.74 -16.11 -8.13
N ILE A 67 -18.46 -15.19 -7.20
CA ILE A 67 -19.49 -14.43 -6.48
C ILE A 67 -19.69 -13.01 -7.01
N GLY A 68 -18.83 -12.56 -7.91
CA GLY A 68 -18.83 -11.23 -8.51
C GLY A 68 -17.87 -10.27 -7.83
N LYS A 69 -17.17 -9.48 -8.65
CA LYS A 69 -16.10 -8.54 -8.22
C LYS A 69 -16.60 -7.50 -7.21
N GLU A 70 -17.73 -6.86 -7.50
CA GLU A 70 -18.33 -5.81 -6.64
C GLU A 70 -18.74 -6.36 -5.28
N ARG A 71 -19.40 -7.53 -5.26
CA ARG A 71 -19.85 -8.17 -4.01
C ARG A 71 -18.68 -8.53 -3.12
N LEU A 72 -17.63 -9.11 -3.70
CA LEU A 72 -16.44 -9.49 -2.95
C LEU A 72 -15.68 -8.26 -2.44
N LEU A 73 -15.55 -7.19 -3.24
CA LEU A 73 -14.96 -5.93 -2.84
C LEU A 73 -15.68 -5.34 -1.62
N ILE A 74 -17.02 -5.25 -1.68
CA ILE A 74 -17.84 -4.71 -0.58
C ILE A 74 -17.71 -5.58 0.67
N ALA A 75 -17.80 -6.92 0.52
CA ALA A 75 -17.63 -7.86 1.63
C ALA A 75 -16.24 -7.72 2.27
N GLY A 76 -15.20 -7.54 1.47
CA GLY A 76 -13.84 -7.28 1.92
C GLY A 76 -13.74 -6.01 2.78
N LEU A 77 -14.33 -4.90 2.35
CA LEU A 77 -14.31 -3.64 3.09
C LEU A 77 -15.04 -3.77 4.45
N PHE A 78 -16.21 -4.41 4.50
CA PHE A 78 -16.88 -4.68 5.77
C PHE A 78 -16.11 -5.66 6.66
N GLY A 79 -15.47 -6.67 6.09
CA GLY A 79 -14.61 -7.58 6.82
C GLY A 79 -13.40 -6.89 7.44
N MET A 80 -12.76 -5.94 6.72
CA MET A 80 -11.70 -5.09 7.28
C MET A 80 -12.21 -4.25 8.44
N ALA A 81 -13.37 -3.60 8.28
CA ALA A 81 -14.02 -2.85 9.36
C ALA A 81 -14.28 -3.75 10.58
N GLY A 82 -14.76 -4.99 10.36
CA GLY A 82 -14.94 -6.00 11.40
C GLY A 82 -13.63 -6.34 12.13
N GLY A 83 -12.55 -6.57 11.38
CA GLY A 83 -11.22 -6.81 11.96
C GLY A 83 -10.73 -5.64 12.82
N VAL A 84 -10.85 -4.40 12.33
CA VAL A 84 -10.46 -3.20 13.09
C VAL A 84 -11.39 -2.97 14.28
N LEU A 85 -12.69 -3.33 14.18
CA LEU A 85 -13.62 -3.30 15.33
C LEU A 85 -13.17 -4.28 16.43
N VAL A 86 -12.78 -5.50 16.06
CA VAL A 86 -12.20 -6.47 17.03
C VAL A 86 -10.93 -5.90 17.66
N ALA A 87 -10.07 -5.24 16.87
CA ALA A 87 -8.88 -4.58 17.39
C ALA A 87 -9.24 -3.49 18.42
N SER A 88 -10.28 -2.68 18.17
CA SER A 88 -10.71 -1.62 19.10
C SER A 88 -11.21 -2.17 20.44
N MET A 89 -11.66 -3.41 20.47
CA MET A 89 -12.15 -4.11 21.67
C MET A 89 -11.10 -5.01 22.31
N ALA A 90 -9.86 -5.02 21.80
CA ALA A 90 -8.82 -5.93 22.25
C ALA A 90 -8.42 -5.67 23.70
N THR A 91 -8.34 -6.76 24.47
CA THR A 91 -7.86 -6.80 25.87
C THR A 91 -6.52 -7.53 25.99
N SER A 92 -6.02 -8.12 24.89
CA SER A 92 -4.74 -8.80 24.84
C SER A 92 -4.06 -8.61 23.50
N TYR A 93 -2.74 -8.84 23.46
CA TYR A 93 -1.93 -8.80 22.24
C TYR A 93 -2.40 -9.84 21.21
N GLU A 94 -2.79 -11.03 21.64
CA GLU A 94 -3.29 -12.12 20.81
C GLU A 94 -4.58 -11.71 20.09
N THR A 95 -5.45 -10.97 20.77
CA THR A 95 -6.67 -10.43 20.14
C THR A 95 -6.33 -9.44 19.04
N LEU A 96 -5.31 -8.59 19.23
CA LEU A 96 -4.81 -7.70 18.18
C LEU A 96 -4.25 -8.47 16.98
N LEU A 97 -3.51 -9.57 17.22
CA LEU A 97 -3.00 -10.42 16.12
C LEU A 97 -4.13 -11.03 15.29
N VAL A 98 -5.15 -11.60 15.97
CA VAL A 98 -6.33 -12.17 15.29
C VAL A 98 -7.08 -11.07 14.50
N ALA A 99 -7.26 -9.90 15.11
CA ALA A 99 -7.91 -8.77 14.47
C ALA A 99 -7.18 -8.33 13.19
N GLN A 100 -5.85 -8.23 13.23
CA GLN A 100 -5.03 -7.89 12.07
C GLN A 100 -5.05 -8.99 11.00
N ALA A 101 -5.10 -10.26 11.39
CA ALA A 101 -5.24 -11.37 10.44
C ALA A 101 -6.61 -11.30 9.73
N ILE A 102 -7.70 -11.06 10.45
CA ILE A 102 -9.05 -10.90 9.86
C ILE A 102 -9.06 -9.71 8.89
N ALA A 103 -8.52 -8.56 9.30
CA ALA A 103 -8.45 -7.38 8.45
C ALA A 103 -7.61 -7.63 7.18
N GLY A 104 -6.47 -8.32 7.31
CA GLY A 104 -5.60 -8.67 6.19
C GLY A 104 -6.25 -9.63 5.19
N ILE A 105 -6.89 -10.70 5.68
CA ILE A 105 -7.63 -11.65 4.84
C ILE A 105 -8.75 -10.91 4.09
N SER A 106 -9.52 -10.09 4.79
CA SER A 106 -10.66 -9.38 4.20
C SER A 106 -10.20 -8.34 3.16
N GLY A 107 -9.14 -7.58 3.46
CA GLY A 107 -8.58 -6.57 2.56
C GLY A 107 -7.96 -7.16 1.29
N SER A 108 -7.50 -8.41 1.33
CA SER A 108 -6.85 -9.09 0.20
C SER A 108 -7.71 -9.11 -1.07
N ALA A 109 -9.02 -9.06 -0.91
CA ALA A 109 -9.98 -9.04 -2.02
C ALA A 109 -9.92 -7.72 -2.81
N PHE A 110 -9.48 -6.61 -2.21
CA PHE A 110 -9.72 -5.29 -2.78
C PHE A 110 -8.92 -5.03 -4.05
N HIS A 111 -7.59 -5.22 -4.04
CA HIS A 111 -6.75 -4.87 -5.20
C HIS A 111 -7.08 -5.69 -6.45
N PRO A 112 -7.20 -7.04 -6.40
CA PRO A 112 -7.53 -7.80 -7.59
C PRO A 112 -8.92 -7.43 -8.15
N THR A 113 -9.93 -7.24 -7.29
CA THR A 113 -11.28 -6.90 -7.73
C THR A 113 -11.39 -5.44 -8.18
N GLY A 114 -10.81 -4.51 -7.44
CA GLY A 114 -10.89 -3.07 -7.71
C GLY A 114 -10.20 -2.69 -9.02
N MET A 115 -8.98 -3.20 -9.25
CA MET A 115 -8.26 -2.96 -10.51
C MET A 115 -9.00 -3.58 -11.69
N ALA A 116 -9.52 -4.80 -11.57
CA ALA A 116 -10.29 -5.44 -12.61
C ALA A 116 -11.59 -4.68 -12.91
N LEU A 117 -12.30 -4.16 -11.90
CA LEU A 117 -13.49 -3.32 -12.11
C LEU A 117 -13.17 -2.02 -12.86
N VAL A 118 -12.05 -1.35 -12.52
CA VAL A 118 -11.62 -0.15 -13.24
C VAL A 118 -11.35 -0.46 -14.70
N SER A 119 -10.67 -1.57 -15.01
CA SER A 119 -10.43 -2.01 -16.38
C SER A 119 -11.73 -2.36 -17.12
N ASP A 120 -12.68 -3.04 -16.46
CA ASP A 120 -13.99 -3.39 -17.06
C ASP A 120 -14.85 -2.15 -17.37
N TYR A 121 -14.72 -1.07 -16.58
CA TYR A 121 -15.50 0.15 -16.77
C TYR A 121 -14.92 1.11 -17.80
N GLU A 122 -13.68 0.94 -18.23
CA GLU A 122 -12.98 1.88 -19.09
C GLU A 122 -12.51 1.22 -20.40
N THR A 123 -12.08 2.05 -21.34
CA THR A 123 -11.42 1.60 -22.59
C THR A 123 -9.90 1.67 -22.42
N LYS A 124 -9.15 0.99 -23.29
CA LYS A 124 -7.67 1.06 -23.30
C LYS A 124 -7.12 2.50 -23.33
N GLN A 125 -7.85 3.45 -23.96
CA GLN A 125 -7.45 4.85 -24.06
C GLN A 125 -7.69 5.64 -22.77
N THR A 126 -8.66 5.24 -21.94
CA THR A 126 -9.08 5.97 -20.74
C THR A 126 -8.68 5.28 -19.43
N GLU A 127 -8.30 4.01 -19.48
CA GLU A 127 -7.92 3.18 -18.35
C GLU A 127 -6.77 3.78 -17.53
N GLY A 128 -5.72 4.29 -18.18
CA GLY A 128 -4.59 4.91 -17.48
C GLY A 128 -5.01 6.11 -16.60
N LYS A 129 -5.94 6.94 -17.11
CA LYS A 129 -6.50 8.07 -16.33
C LYS A 129 -7.35 7.56 -15.16
N ALA A 130 -8.14 6.52 -15.37
CA ALA A 130 -8.98 5.93 -14.33
C ALA A 130 -8.13 5.27 -13.23
N MET A 131 -7.05 4.57 -13.60
CA MET A 131 -6.07 4.02 -12.65
C MET A 131 -5.36 5.11 -11.85
N GLY A 132 -5.08 6.27 -12.46
CA GLY A 132 -4.55 7.43 -11.75
C GLY A 132 -5.51 7.96 -10.68
N VAL A 133 -6.81 8.08 -11.01
CA VAL A 133 -7.86 8.47 -10.05
C VAL A 133 -8.02 7.42 -8.95
N PHE A 134 -8.01 6.14 -9.31
CA PHE A 134 -8.02 5.03 -8.36
C PHE A 134 -6.85 5.11 -7.38
N GLY A 135 -5.63 5.32 -7.87
CA GLY A 135 -4.43 5.49 -7.03
C GLY A 135 -4.52 6.70 -6.10
N PHE A 136 -5.08 7.81 -6.58
CA PHE A 136 -5.30 9.01 -5.76
C PHE A 136 -6.26 8.74 -4.59
N GLY A 137 -7.34 7.97 -4.81
CA GLY A 137 -8.23 7.54 -3.72
C GLY A 137 -7.50 6.77 -2.63
N GLY A 138 -6.63 5.83 -3.02
CA GLY A 138 -5.78 5.10 -2.07
C GLY A 138 -4.85 6.00 -1.27
N ALA A 139 -4.20 6.98 -1.93
CA ALA A 139 -3.34 7.94 -1.25
C ALA A 139 -4.10 8.77 -0.21
N LEU A 140 -5.31 9.25 -0.54
CA LEU A 140 -6.18 9.95 0.41
C LEU A 140 -6.56 9.07 1.60
N GLY A 141 -6.88 7.79 1.35
CA GLY A 141 -7.17 6.81 2.40
C GLY A 141 -6.00 6.64 3.35
N THR A 142 -4.80 6.42 2.82
CA THR A 142 -3.58 6.29 3.62
C THR A 142 -3.32 7.53 4.47
N MET A 143 -3.45 8.73 3.87
CA MET A 143 -3.26 10.00 4.58
C MET A 143 -4.31 10.26 5.67
N SER A 144 -5.51 9.72 5.54
CA SER A 144 -6.58 9.92 6.52
C SER A 144 -6.34 9.19 7.85
N ALA A 145 -5.55 8.09 7.87
CA ALA A 145 -5.32 7.31 9.08
C ALA A 145 -4.60 8.09 10.21
N PRO A 146 -3.45 8.74 10.00
CA PRO A 146 -2.84 9.57 11.05
C PRO A 146 -3.71 10.76 11.46
N VAL A 147 -4.56 11.29 10.56
CA VAL A 147 -5.46 12.39 10.87
C VAL A 147 -6.65 11.92 11.74
N ILE A 148 -7.34 10.86 11.32
CA ILE A 148 -8.53 10.36 12.00
C ILE A 148 -8.13 9.56 13.25
N VAL A 149 -7.38 8.47 13.06
CA VAL A 149 -7.01 7.59 14.17
C VAL A 149 -6.01 8.28 15.09
N GLY A 150 -4.96 8.89 14.53
CA GLY A 150 -3.97 9.63 15.30
C GLY A 150 -4.55 10.85 16.01
N GLY A 151 -5.44 11.60 15.33
CA GLY A 151 -6.10 12.78 15.91
C GLY A 151 -7.02 12.45 17.07
N VAL A 152 -7.85 11.40 16.93
CA VAL A 152 -8.72 10.95 18.04
C VAL A 152 -7.89 10.36 19.17
N ALA A 153 -6.86 9.57 18.87
CA ALA A 153 -5.98 8.98 19.88
C ALA A 153 -5.17 10.05 20.65
N ALA A 154 -5.00 11.24 20.12
CA ALA A 154 -4.33 12.35 20.80
C ALA A 154 -5.17 13.01 21.91
N VAL A 155 -6.51 12.94 21.80
CA VAL A 155 -7.45 13.58 22.74
C VAL A 155 -8.30 12.58 23.53
N ALA A 156 -8.26 11.31 23.14
CA ALA A 156 -8.97 10.22 23.77
C ALA A 156 -8.03 9.00 23.91
N ASP A 157 -8.58 7.80 23.85
CA ASP A 157 -7.80 6.57 23.84
C ASP A 157 -7.73 5.93 22.43
N TRP A 158 -6.82 5.01 22.24
CA TRP A 158 -6.62 4.33 20.96
C TRP A 158 -7.79 3.41 20.57
N ARG A 159 -8.57 2.89 21.55
CA ARG A 159 -9.75 2.07 21.27
C ARG A 159 -10.85 2.91 20.64
N LEU A 160 -11.13 4.08 21.22
CA LEU A 160 -12.08 5.04 20.65
C LEU A 160 -11.60 5.56 19.28
N ALA A 161 -10.30 5.75 19.11
CA ALA A 161 -9.73 6.15 17.83
C ALA A 161 -9.98 5.09 16.74
N LEU A 162 -9.74 3.81 17.01
CA LEU A 162 -10.05 2.72 16.08
C LEU A 162 -11.56 2.60 15.85
N ALA A 163 -12.39 2.68 16.89
CA ALA A 163 -13.84 2.62 16.77
C ALA A 163 -14.40 3.77 15.90
N THR A 164 -13.84 4.98 16.05
CA THR A 164 -14.16 6.13 15.20
C THR A 164 -13.77 5.84 13.75
N GLY A 165 -12.58 5.29 13.53
CA GLY A 165 -12.14 4.85 12.20
C GLY A 165 -13.09 3.82 11.59
N VAL A 166 -13.55 2.85 12.37
CA VAL A 166 -14.55 1.86 11.94
C VAL A 166 -15.86 2.54 11.55
N ALA A 167 -16.39 3.44 12.38
CA ALA A 167 -17.64 4.14 12.10
C ALA A 167 -17.56 4.92 10.76
N ILE A 168 -16.48 5.68 10.56
CA ILE A 168 -16.24 6.42 9.32
C ILE A 168 -16.09 5.45 8.13
N GLY A 169 -15.27 4.41 8.26
CA GLY A 169 -15.04 3.45 7.20
C GLY A 169 -16.31 2.69 6.81
N VAL A 170 -17.16 2.31 7.77
CA VAL A 170 -18.46 1.69 7.50
C VAL A 170 -19.41 2.66 6.79
N LEU A 171 -19.48 3.91 7.23
CA LEU A 171 -20.31 4.94 6.56
C LEU A 171 -19.86 5.15 5.11
N VAL A 172 -18.55 5.24 4.88
CA VAL A 172 -18.00 5.40 3.52
C VAL A 172 -18.22 4.12 2.70
N THR A 173 -18.11 2.93 3.30
CA THR A 173 -18.44 1.66 2.61
C THR A 173 -19.93 1.60 2.24
N CYS A 174 -20.84 2.05 3.10
CA CYS A 174 -22.26 2.17 2.77
C CYS A 174 -22.48 3.14 1.61
N LEU A 175 -21.72 4.26 1.56
CA LEU A 175 -21.75 5.16 0.40
C LEU A 175 -21.25 4.43 -0.87
N VAL A 176 -20.19 3.63 -0.80
CA VAL A 176 -19.72 2.83 -1.94
C VAL A 176 -20.83 1.88 -2.44
N VAL A 177 -21.52 1.20 -1.52
CA VAL A 177 -22.68 0.33 -1.87
C VAL A 177 -23.76 1.15 -2.57
N TYR A 178 -24.14 2.29 -2.00
CA TYR A 178 -25.13 3.18 -2.58
C TYR A 178 -24.74 3.65 -4.00
N LEU A 179 -23.49 4.03 -4.19
CA LEU A 179 -22.97 4.46 -5.49
C LEU A 179 -22.98 3.33 -6.52
N PHE A 180 -22.64 2.09 -6.13
CA PHE A 180 -22.75 0.94 -7.04
C PHE A 180 -24.20 0.63 -7.43
N VAL A 181 -25.12 0.68 -6.47
CA VAL A 181 -26.55 0.40 -6.71
C VAL A 181 -27.21 1.48 -7.59
N THR A 182 -26.76 2.74 -7.44
CA THR A 182 -27.34 3.90 -8.18
C THR A 182 -26.56 4.26 -9.44
N ALA A 183 -25.44 3.61 -9.73
CA ALA A 183 -24.74 3.77 -11.00
C ALA A 183 -25.59 3.13 -12.10
N GLU A 184 -26.57 3.89 -12.66
CA GLU A 184 -27.30 3.50 -13.87
C GLU A 184 -26.28 3.26 -14.98
N GLU A 185 -26.31 2.06 -15.56
CA GLU A 185 -25.59 1.77 -16.79
C GLU A 185 -26.24 2.58 -17.89
N PRO A 186 -25.55 3.47 -18.61
CA PRO A 186 -26.05 3.95 -19.88
C PRO A 186 -26.12 2.73 -20.81
N ASP A 187 -27.28 2.48 -21.36
CA ASP A 187 -27.47 1.45 -22.39
C ASP A 187 -26.44 1.69 -23.52
N VAL A 188 -25.52 0.73 -23.68
CA VAL A 188 -24.42 0.83 -24.65
C VAL A 188 -24.86 0.25 -26.01
N ASP A 189 -26.15 0.07 -26.23
CA ASP A 189 -26.69 -0.57 -27.43
C ASP A 189 -27.05 0.37 -28.57
N GLU A 190 -26.66 1.64 -28.53
CA GLU A 190 -26.98 2.58 -29.63
C GLU A 190 -25.83 3.48 -30.05
N VAL A 191 -24.65 2.97 -30.41
CA VAL A 191 -23.73 3.62 -31.37
C VAL A 191 -22.79 2.56 -31.97
N ASP A 192 -23.09 2.12 -33.09
CA ASP A 192 -22.34 1.91 -34.30
C ASP A 192 -22.69 0.57 -34.99
N GLY A 193 -23.66 0.68 -35.88
CA GLY A 193 -23.85 -0.31 -36.94
C GLY A 193 -22.80 -0.10 -38.01
N THR A 194 -21.67 -0.82 -37.93
CA THR A 194 -20.90 -1.20 -39.11
C THR A 194 -20.15 -2.51 -38.84
N ASP A 195 -20.65 -3.55 -39.48
CA ASP A 195 -19.96 -4.70 -40.03
C ASP A 195 -18.74 -5.27 -39.31
N ASP A 196 -18.97 -6.33 -38.47
CA ASP A 196 -18.15 -7.53 -38.54
C ASP A 196 -18.98 -8.74 -38.03
N GLU A 197 -19.69 -9.38 -38.97
CA GLU A 197 -20.29 -10.72 -38.85
C GLU A 197 -19.17 -11.76 -38.79
N SER A 198 -18.61 -12.03 -37.59
CA SER A 198 -17.91 -13.30 -37.33
C SER A 198 -17.39 -13.43 -35.90
N ALA A 199 -18.30 -13.44 -34.90
CA ALA A 199 -18.00 -13.99 -33.57
C ALA A 199 -19.28 -14.23 -32.77
N SER A 200 -20.26 -14.93 -33.36
CA SER A 200 -21.45 -15.38 -32.66
C SER A 200 -21.58 -16.86 -32.81
N THR A 201 -20.91 -17.63 -31.96
CA THR A 201 -21.34 -19.01 -31.57
C THR A 201 -20.33 -19.56 -30.54
N ALA A 202 -20.50 -19.27 -29.27
CA ALA A 202 -20.03 -20.11 -28.16
C ALA A 202 -20.68 -19.65 -26.83
N ARG A 203 -21.99 -19.76 -26.76
CA ARG A 203 -22.67 -19.92 -25.45
C ARG A 203 -23.21 -21.32 -25.45
N THR A 204 -22.64 -22.18 -24.62
CA THR A 204 -23.38 -23.20 -23.82
C THR A 204 -22.43 -24.19 -23.15
N ASP A 205 -22.65 -24.38 -21.86
CA ASP A 205 -22.35 -25.57 -21.06
C ASP A 205 -20.88 -25.96 -20.79
N GLY A 206 -20.46 -25.80 -19.52
CA GLY A 206 -19.20 -26.34 -19.00
C GLY A 206 -18.63 -25.72 -17.75
N GLY A 207 -19.40 -25.00 -16.96
CA GLY A 207 -18.94 -24.07 -15.90
C GLY A 207 -18.28 -24.68 -14.64
N ARG A 208 -17.77 -25.90 -14.64
CA ARG A 208 -17.08 -26.49 -13.48
C ARG A 208 -15.69 -27.07 -13.75
N SER A 209 -15.34 -27.30 -15.01
CA SER A 209 -14.05 -27.90 -15.40
C SER A 209 -13.02 -26.82 -15.83
N GLU A 210 -13.47 -25.66 -16.30
CA GLU A 210 -12.58 -24.59 -16.81
C GLU A 210 -11.87 -23.81 -15.70
N SER A 211 -12.51 -23.61 -14.54
CA SER A 211 -11.89 -22.83 -13.45
C SER A 211 -10.63 -23.48 -12.87
N THR A 212 -10.64 -24.81 -12.71
CA THR A 212 -9.47 -25.55 -12.19
C THR A 212 -8.37 -25.67 -13.25
N GLN A 213 -8.73 -25.73 -14.54
CA GLN A 213 -7.77 -25.70 -15.64
C GLN A 213 -7.14 -24.32 -15.80
N SER A 214 -7.88 -23.23 -15.61
CA SER A 214 -7.35 -21.86 -15.71
C SER A 214 -6.35 -21.54 -14.60
N VAL A 215 -6.62 -21.98 -13.35
CA VAL A 215 -5.69 -21.80 -12.22
C VAL A 215 -4.42 -22.62 -12.43
N ARG A 216 -4.56 -23.86 -12.85
CA ARG A 216 -3.42 -24.72 -13.17
C ARG A 216 -2.61 -24.14 -14.32
N ALA A 217 -3.26 -23.63 -15.36
CA ALA A 217 -2.62 -22.94 -16.47
C ALA A 217 -1.95 -21.64 -16.03
N ALA A 218 -2.57 -20.83 -15.15
CA ALA A 218 -1.98 -19.63 -14.61
C ALA A 218 -0.73 -19.93 -13.75
N ILE A 219 -0.78 -20.99 -12.93
CA ILE A 219 0.39 -21.46 -12.17
C ILE A 219 1.49 -21.98 -13.10
N TRP A 220 1.15 -22.75 -14.14
CA TRP A 220 2.11 -23.25 -15.12
C TRP A 220 2.69 -22.11 -15.98
N ASN A 221 1.87 -21.15 -16.40
CA ASN A 221 2.34 -19.97 -17.13
C ASN A 221 3.22 -19.04 -16.26
N ALA A 222 3.00 -19.02 -14.94
CA ALA A 222 3.90 -18.32 -14.01
C ALA A 222 5.26 -19.02 -13.88
N ILE A 223 5.30 -20.35 -14.09
CA ILE A 223 6.54 -21.16 -14.10
C ILE A 223 7.29 -21.01 -15.44
N ASP A 224 6.58 -20.74 -16.55
CA ASP A 224 7.15 -20.53 -17.87
C ASP A 224 7.68 -19.10 -18.10
N LEU A 225 7.68 -18.23 -17.10
CA LEU A 225 8.28 -16.91 -17.19
C LEU A 225 9.80 -17.08 -17.40
N PRO A 226 10.39 -16.59 -18.50
CA PRO A 226 11.83 -16.60 -18.67
C PRO A 226 12.48 -15.73 -17.60
N ILE A 227 13.06 -16.35 -16.58
CA ILE A 227 13.73 -15.67 -15.46
C ILE A 227 15.02 -15.06 -15.99
N THR A 228 14.95 -13.80 -16.45
CA THR A 228 16.14 -13.04 -16.85
C THR A 228 16.83 -12.41 -15.64
N PRO A 229 18.14 -12.13 -15.70
CA PRO A 229 18.81 -11.38 -14.64
C PRO A 229 18.14 -10.06 -14.29
N SER A 230 17.59 -9.34 -15.27
CA SER A 230 16.85 -8.09 -15.07
C SER A 230 15.58 -8.29 -14.21
N ILE A 231 14.82 -9.35 -14.45
CA ILE A 231 13.63 -9.68 -13.64
C ILE A 231 14.01 -10.02 -12.22
N VAL A 232 15.10 -10.75 -11.99
CA VAL A 232 15.60 -11.07 -10.66
C VAL A 232 16.00 -9.80 -9.91
N VAL A 233 16.75 -8.90 -10.55
CA VAL A 233 17.15 -7.64 -9.92
C VAL A 233 15.93 -6.75 -9.64
N LEU A 234 14.96 -6.64 -10.56
CA LEU A 234 13.71 -5.89 -10.35
C LEU A 234 12.86 -6.46 -9.21
N PHE A 235 12.86 -7.79 -9.04
CA PHE A 235 12.24 -8.43 -7.88
C PHE A 235 12.90 -7.95 -6.58
N PHE A 236 14.25 -7.99 -6.50
CA PHE A 236 14.97 -7.50 -5.31
C PHE A 236 14.78 -6.00 -5.09
N VAL A 237 14.82 -5.17 -6.13
CA VAL A 237 14.46 -3.74 -6.05
C VAL A 237 13.09 -3.58 -5.40
N THR A 238 12.10 -4.38 -5.81
CA THR A 238 10.74 -4.30 -5.27
C THR A 238 10.67 -4.75 -3.80
N VAL A 239 11.36 -5.83 -3.42
CA VAL A 239 11.44 -6.28 -2.02
C VAL A 239 12.04 -5.19 -1.14
N VAL A 240 13.21 -4.65 -1.52
CA VAL A 240 13.93 -3.65 -0.72
C VAL A 240 13.17 -2.34 -0.64
N LEU A 241 12.57 -1.88 -1.77
CA LEU A 241 11.74 -0.68 -1.82
C LEU A 241 10.52 -0.81 -0.90
N SER A 242 9.79 -1.92 -0.96
CA SER A 242 8.61 -2.14 -0.14
C SER A 242 8.95 -2.31 1.35
N MET A 243 10.09 -2.94 1.65
CA MET A 243 10.63 -3.07 3.01
C MET A 243 10.95 -1.71 3.62
N GLN A 244 11.70 -0.85 2.90
CA GLN A 244 12.00 0.52 3.30
C GLN A 244 10.73 1.33 3.55
N HIS A 245 9.84 1.32 2.56
CA HIS A 245 8.59 2.07 2.60
C HIS A 245 7.74 1.73 3.82
N ARG A 246 7.53 0.44 4.04
CA ARG A 246 6.68 -0.02 5.13
C ARG A 246 7.33 0.15 6.50
N ALA A 247 8.67 0.02 6.59
CA ALA A 247 9.40 0.30 7.83
C ALA A 247 9.28 1.78 8.24
N ILE A 248 9.51 2.72 7.32
CA ILE A 248 9.38 4.16 7.57
C ILE A 248 7.94 4.48 8.00
N GLN A 249 6.92 4.05 7.26
CA GLN A 249 5.53 4.29 7.61
C GLN A 249 5.16 3.75 8.99
N THR A 250 5.65 2.56 9.34
CA THR A 250 5.31 1.90 10.60
C THR A 250 5.88 2.62 11.81
N TYR A 251 7.11 3.14 11.70
CA TYR A 251 7.83 3.66 12.87
C TYR A 251 7.96 5.19 12.93
N THR A 252 7.48 5.95 11.94
CA THR A 252 7.56 7.42 11.95
C THR A 252 6.92 8.01 13.21
N THR A 253 5.67 7.66 13.53
CA THR A 253 4.99 8.14 14.74
C THR A 253 5.73 7.77 16.01
N SER A 254 6.20 6.51 16.09
CA SER A 254 6.94 6.01 17.26
C SER A 254 8.30 6.69 17.43
N TYR A 255 9.03 6.92 16.33
CA TYR A 255 10.31 7.63 16.34
C TYR A 255 10.14 9.05 16.87
N VAL A 256 9.21 9.81 16.29
CA VAL A 256 8.99 11.20 16.67
C VAL A 256 8.53 11.30 18.13
N ALA A 257 7.56 10.47 18.54
CA ALA A 257 7.07 10.50 19.93
C ALA A 257 8.17 10.14 20.95
N ALA A 258 9.08 9.22 20.63
CA ALA A 258 10.19 8.83 21.50
C ALA A 258 11.30 9.88 21.53
N GLU A 259 11.68 10.45 20.37
CA GLU A 259 12.75 11.42 20.26
C GLU A 259 12.40 12.75 20.93
N THR A 260 11.19 13.22 20.71
CA THR A 260 10.79 14.55 21.19
C THR A 260 10.27 14.54 22.62
N GLY A 261 10.03 13.36 23.23
CA GLY A 261 9.26 13.26 24.47
C GLY A 261 7.84 13.84 24.32
N ALA A 262 7.43 14.10 23.07
CA ALA A 262 6.18 14.73 22.72
C ALA A 262 5.03 13.74 22.71
N SER A 263 3.84 14.29 22.58
CA SER A 263 2.61 13.51 22.40
C SER A 263 2.64 12.70 21.09
N VAL A 264 1.91 11.62 21.05
CA VAL A 264 1.64 10.83 19.82
C VAL A 264 1.05 11.71 18.70
N ALA A 265 0.41 12.85 19.07
CA ALA A 265 -0.09 13.83 18.11
C ALA A 265 1.03 14.41 17.21
N ALA A 266 2.16 14.81 17.77
CA ALA A 266 3.30 15.34 17.00
C ALA A 266 3.84 14.28 16.01
N GLY A 267 3.91 13.02 16.46
CA GLY A 267 4.27 11.90 15.59
C GLY A 267 3.29 11.70 14.44
N ASN A 268 2.00 11.82 14.68
CA ASN A 268 0.97 11.69 13.65
C ASN A 268 0.93 12.86 12.67
N VAL A 269 1.19 14.09 13.12
CA VAL A 269 1.39 15.26 12.22
C VAL A 269 2.58 15.02 11.29
N THR A 270 3.69 14.54 11.83
CA THR A 270 4.88 14.21 11.05
C THR A 270 4.63 13.05 10.08
N PHE A 271 3.90 12.02 10.51
CA PHE A 271 3.52 10.93 9.62
C PHE A 271 2.58 11.38 8.49
N PHE A 272 1.62 12.23 8.79
CA PHE A 272 0.79 12.86 7.75
C PHE A 272 1.63 13.66 6.75
N ALA A 273 2.57 14.48 7.25
CA ALA A 273 3.47 15.27 6.40
C ALA A 273 4.32 14.39 5.47
N LEU A 274 4.85 13.25 5.97
CA LEU A 274 5.56 12.26 5.16
C LEU A 274 4.70 11.75 4.00
N LEU A 275 3.44 11.41 4.27
CA LEU A 275 2.52 10.90 3.26
C LEU A 275 2.15 11.96 2.23
N VAL A 276 1.92 13.21 2.66
CA VAL A 276 1.65 14.35 1.76
C VAL A 276 2.86 14.62 0.86
N GLY A 277 4.06 14.73 1.44
CA GLY A 277 5.30 14.95 0.68
C GLY A 277 5.53 13.85 -0.36
N GLY A 278 5.32 12.59 0.02
CA GLY A 278 5.40 11.45 -0.87
C GLY A 278 4.38 11.48 -2.00
N SER A 279 3.13 11.76 -1.68
CA SER A 279 2.05 11.82 -2.68
C SER A 279 2.27 12.95 -3.69
N LEU A 280 2.69 14.13 -3.23
CA LEU A 280 3.03 15.25 -4.10
C LEU A 280 4.22 14.92 -5.00
N ALA A 281 5.27 14.32 -4.46
CA ALA A 281 6.44 13.94 -5.25
C ALA A 281 6.12 12.87 -6.30
N SER A 282 5.24 11.92 -6.01
CA SER A 282 4.87 10.87 -6.95
C SER A 282 4.17 11.41 -8.20
N LEU A 283 3.49 12.57 -8.11
CA LEU A 283 2.86 13.23 -9.26
C LEU A 283 3.90 13.72 -10.28
N TYR A 284 5.04 14.19 -9.80
CA TYR A 284 6.14 14.71 -10.65
C TYR A 284 7.18 13.65 -11.00
N ALA A 285 7.29 12.60 -10.20
CA ALA A 285 8.30 11.56 -10.40
C ALA A 285 8.07 10.76 -11.70
N GLY A 286 6.83 10.64 -12.17
CA GLY A 286 6.51 10.08 -13.47
C GLY A 286 7.14 10.88 -14.62
N ASP A 287 6.91 12.19 -14.64
CA ASP A 287 7.50 13.09 -15.64
C ASP A 287 9.04 13.09 -15.59
N LEU A 288 9.63 12.97 -14.39
CA LEU A 288 11.07 12.85 -14.24
C LEU A 288 11.58 11.52 -14.83
N ALA A 289 10.89 10.41 -14.58
CA ALA A 289 11.23 9.09 -15.10
C ALA A 289 11.14 9.00 -16.63
N ASP A 290 10.38 9.89 -17.27
CA ASP A 290 10.29 10.00 -18.73
C ASP A 290 11.40 10.90 -19.33
N ARG A 291 11.97 11.84 -18.55
CA ARG A 291 12.97 12.81 -19.00
C ARG A 291 14.41 12.41 -18.67
N PHE A 292 14.62 11.66 -17.61
CA PHE A 292 15.93 11.26 -17.12
C PHE A 292 16.10 9.74 -17.19
N ASP A 293 17.36 9.30 -17.19
CA ASP A 293 17.65 7.88 -17.06
C ASP A 293 17.06 7.31 -15.77
N ARG A 294 16.23 6.28 -15.91
CA ARG A 294 15.45 5.69 -14.84
C ARG A 294 16.31 5.08 -13.74
N ILE A 295 17.41 4.43 -14.12
CA ILE A 295 18.33 3.82 -13.14
C ILE A 295 19.00 4.90 -12.31
N THR A 296 19.55 5.94 -12.96
CA THR A 296 20.17 7.09 -12.30
C THR A 296 19.19 7.78 -11.35
N LEU A 297 17.93 7.98 -11.80
CA LEU A 297 16.89 8.58 -10.97
C LEU A 297 16.55 7.72 -9.75
N GLY A 298 16.45 6.39 -9.93
CA GLY A 298 16.22 5.44 -8.84
C GLY A 298 17.36 5.45 -7.81
N ILE A 299 18.61 5.46 -8.27
CA ILE A 299 19.79 5.58 -7.39
C ILE A 299 19.76 6.92 -6.63
N ALA A 300 19.55 8.03 -7.32
CA ALA A 300 19.57 9.36 -6.71
C ALA A 300 18.47 9.51 -5.64
N ALA A 301 17.23 9.08 -5.95
CA ALA A 301 16.12 9.10 -5.00
C ALA A 301 16.39 8.21 -3.77
N SER A 302 16.96 7.02 -3.98
CA SER A 302 17.31 6.10 -2.89
C SER A 302 18.43 6.64 -2.01
N LEU A 303 19.49 7.21 -2.58
CA LEU A 303 20.60 7.82 -1.82
C LEU A 303 20.14 9.09 -1.10
N ALA A 304 19.30 9.92 -1.72
CA ALA A 304 18.72 11.09 -1.06
C ALA A 304 17.87 10.65 0.15
N THR A 305 17.03 9.62 0.00
CA THR A 305 16.27 9.05 1.11
C THR A 305 17.20 8.49 2.19
N ALA A 306 18.28 7.78 1.81
CA ALA A 306 19.27 7.27 2.77
C ALA A 306 19.90 8.41 3.59
N ALA A 307 20.33 9.47 2.93
CA ALA A 307 20.94 10.62 3.59
C ALA A 307 19.96 11.32 4.55
N LEU A 308 18.70 11.53 4.10
CA LEU A 308 17.66 12.16 4.91
C LEU A 308 17.27 11.31 6.13
N VAL A 309 17.16 9.99 5.97
CA VAL A 309 16.89 9.06 7.09
C VAL A 309 18.09 8.96 8.02
N ALA A 310 19.31 8.88 7.51
CA ALA A 310 20.51 8.91 8.35
C ALA A 310 20.65 10.22 9.13
N ALA A 311 20.27 11.34 8.51
CA ALA A 311 20.32 12.66 9.14
C ALA A 311 19.31 12.82 10.30
N THR A 312 18.38 11.85 10.50
CA THR A 312 17.57 11.80 11.74
C THR A 312 18.43 11.57 12.99
N LEU A 313 19.67 11.11 12.87
CA LEU A 313 20.64 11.11 13.97
C LEU A 313 20.99 12.51 14.50
N ALA A 314 20.79 13.54 13.68
CA ALA A 314 21.06 14.92 14.07
C ALA A 314 19.88 15.59 14.82
N THR A 315 18.78 14.90 15.07
CA THR A 315 17.63 15.46 15.82
C THR A 315 18.01 15.84 17.25
N THR A 316 19.00 15.19 17.84
CA THR A 316 19.57 15.57 19.14
C THR A 316 20.11 17.01 19.17
N LEU A 317 20.51 17.57 18.01
CA LEU A 317 20.92 18.97 17.89
C LEU A 317 19.76 19.97 18.04
N LEU A 318 18.53 19.46 17.97
CA LEU A 318 17.29 20.22 18.08
C LEU A 318 16.73 20.19 19.52
N GLU A 319 17.45 19.53 20.46
CA GLU A 319 17.06 19.51 21.87
C GLU A 319 16.95 20.93 22.45
N GLY A 320 15.92 21.17 23.24
CA GLY A 320 15.65 22.48 23.87
C GLY A 320 14.80 23.43 23.01
N LEU A 321 14.44 23.07 21.77
CA LEU A 321 13.48 23.85 21.00
C LEU A 321 12.05 23.70 21.57
N PRO A 322 11.20 24.75 21.45
CA PRO A 322 9.77 24.61 21.72
C PRO A 322 9.17 23.47 20.91
N ILE A 323 8.27 22.66 21.52
CA ILE A 323 7.74 21.45 20.93
C ILE A 323 7.03 21.70 19.60
N GLU A 324 6.37 22.84 19.47
CA GLU A 324 5.65 23.23 18.24
C GLU A 324 6.64 23.46 17.09
N LEU A 325 7.77 24.14 17.37
CA LEU A 325 8.81 24.39 16.38
C LEU A 325 9.53 23.10 15.98
N LEU A 326 9.86 22.24 16.95
CA LEU A 326 10.47 20.95 16.71
C LEU A 326 9.54 20.07 15.84
N THR A 327 8.24 20.01 16.18
CA THR A 327 7.24 19.27 15.38
C THR A 327 7.16 19.80 13.95
N ALA A 328 7.18 21.14 13.76
CA ALA A 328 7.14 21.75 12.43
C ALA A 328 8.41 21.40 11.61
N ILE A 329 9.59 21.45 12.22
CA ILE A 329 10.86 21.07 11.57
C ILE A 329 10.81 19.59 11.15
N LEU A 330 10.41 18.69 12.06
CA LEU A 330 10.30 17.27 11.77
C LEU A 330 9.24 16.98 10.71
N ALA A 331 8.09 17.67 10.72
CA ALA A 331 7.06 17.51 9.70
C ALA A 331 7.59 17.87 8.30
N VAL A 332 8.30 19.00 8.16
CA VAL A 332 8.94 19.37 6.89
C VAL A 332 10.01 18.36 6.48
N TRP A 333 10.84 17.93 7.42
CA TRP A 333 11.89 16.95 7.15
C TRP A 333 11.31 15.62 6.66
N PHE A 334 10.30 15.10 7.35
CA PHE A 334 9.66 13.84 6.98
C PHE A 334 8.85 13.98 5.68
N ALA A 335 8.30 15.16 5.36
CA ALA A 335 7.70 15.41 4.04
C ALA A 335 8.75 15.25 2.93
N VAL A 336 9.99 15.71 3.14
CA VAL A 336 11.09 15.55 2.18
C VAL A 336 11.55 14.08 2.12
N ILE A 337 11.62 13.36 3.27
CA ILE A 337 11.85 11.89 3.28
C ILE A 337 10.77 11.18 2.45
N GLY A 338 9.51 11.53 2.67
CA GLY A 338 8.39 11.00 1.90
C GLY A 338 8.55 11.24 0.40
N ALA A 339 8.94 12.45 0.01
CA ALA A 339 9.17 12.79 -1.40
C ALA A 339 10.23 11.89 -2.04
N GLY A 340 11.38 11.70 -1.40
CA GLY A 340 12.45 10.81 -1.90
C GLY A 340 12.00 9.35 -1.96
N MET A 341 11.33 8.87 -0.92
CA MET A 341 10.86 7.51 -0.81
C MET A 341 9.83 7.15 -1.90
N TYR A 342 8.83 8.00 -2.12
CA TYR A 342 7.78 7.74 -3.10
C TYR A 342 8.22 7.96 -4.55
N ALA A 343 9.24 8.80 -4.80
CA ALA A 343 9.79 9.01 -6.15
C ALA A 343 10.33 7.72 -6.79
N SER A 344 10.75 6.73 -6.00
CA SER A 344 11.26 5.44 -6.50
C SER A 344 10.17 4.52 -7.08
N TYR A 345 8.87 4.72 -6.73
CA TYR A 345 7.78 3.86 -7.20
C TYR A 345 7.47 4.02 -8.70
N PRO A 346 7.25 5.24 -9.23
CA PRO A 346 7.07 5.43 -10.67
C PRO A 346 8.26 4.92 -11.49
N VAL A 347 9.48 5.14 -11.00
CA VAL A 347 10.71 4.64 -11.64
C VAL A 347 10.67 3.11 -11.76
N LYS A 348 10.47 2.41 -10.63
CA LYS A 348 10.35 0.94 -10.62
C LYS A 348 9.19 0.47 -11.52
N ASN A 349 8.01 1.09 -11.45
CA ASN A 349 6.86 0.70 -12.24
C ASN A 349 7.12 0.85 -13.75
N ALA A 350 7.76 1.94 -14.18
CA ALA A 350 8.13 2.15 -15.58
C ALA A 350 9.11 1.08 -16.10
N MET A 351 10.06 0.63 -15.24
CA MET A 351 10.99 -0.44 -15.60
C MET A 351 10.29 -1.80 -15.68
N VAL A 352 9.36 -2.09 -14.77
CA VAL A 352 8.54 -3.31 -14.82
C VAL A 352 7.67 -3.33 -16.07
N SER A 353 7.04 -2.23 -16.45
CA SER A 353 6.23 -2.13 -17.67
C SER A 353 7.06 -2.38 -18.92
N GLN A 354 8.28 -1.84 -19.00
CA GLN A 354 9.19 -2.07 -20.10
C GLN A 354 9.56 -3.56 -20.25
N GLN A 355 9.80 -4.27 -19.15
CA GLN A 355 10.05 -5.71 -19.17
C GLN A 355 8.78 -6.52 -19.52
N ALA A 356 7.60 -6.02 -19.16
CA ALA A 356 6.32 -6.68 -19.44
C ALA A 356 5.97 -6.71 -20.93
N GLU A 357 6.43 -5.71 -21.71
CA GLU A 357 6.26 -5.69 -23.17
C GLU A 357 7.03 -6.82 -23.88
N ALA A 358 8.14 -7.27 -23.27
CA ALA A 358 9.00 -8.33 -23.79
C ALA A 358 8.63 -9.75 -23.33
N THR A 359 7.71 -9.88 -22.35
CA THR A 359 7.38 -11.15 -21.69
C THR A 359 5.86 -11.29 -21.48
N SER A 360 5.41 -12.40 -20.88
CA SER A 360 4.01 -12.52 -20.47
C SER A 360 3.74 -11.59 -19.28
N SER A 361 3.05 -10.48 -19.52
CA SER A 361 2.84 -9.38 -18.58
C SER A 361 2.23 -9.83 -17.23
N GLY A 362 1.24 -10.72 -17.25
CA GLY A 362 0.56 -11.17 -16.04
C GLY A 362 1.48 -11.91 -15.05
N SER A 363 2.32 -12.83 -15.54
CA SER A 363 3.26 -13.58 -14.71
C SER A 363 4.35 -12.69 -14.11
N LEU A 364 4.88 -11.75 -14.88
CA LEU A 364 5.86 -10.78 -14.40
C LEU A 364 5.28 -9.92 -13.27
N PHE A 365 4.09 -9.35 -13.47
CA PHE A 365 3.42 -8.56 -12.43
C PHE A 365 3.17 -9.38 -11.17
N GLY A 366 2.80 -10.67 -11.29
CA GLY A 366 2.64 -11.58 -10.16
C GLY A 366 3.92 -11.78 -9.36
N VAL A 367 5.06 -12.00 -10.03
CA VAL A 367 6.38 -12.13 -9.39
C VAL A 367 6.76 -10.84 -8.67
N ILE A 368 6.65 -9.69 -9.34
CA ILE A 368 6.97 -8.37 -8.77
C ILE A 368 6.06 -8.07 -7.57
N GLN A 369 4.78 -8.39 -7.63
CA GLN A 369 3.84 -8.18 -6.53
C GLN A 369 4.17 -9.08 -5.33
N THR A 370 4.64 -10.30 -5.57
CA THR A 370 5.16 -11.18 -4.50
C THR A 370 6.36 -10.55 -3.80
N GLY A 371 7.28 -9.94 -4.55
CA GLY A 371 8.40 -9.18 -3.98
C GLY A 371 7.92 -8.01 -3.10
N SER A 372 6.91 -7.27 -3.57
CA SER A 372 6.29 -6.18 -2.80
C SER A 372 5.68 -6.68 -1.48
N ALA A 373 5.00 -7.82 -1.52
CA ALA A 373 4.39 -8.44 -0.34
C ALA A 373 5.45 -8.87 0.69
N ILE A 374 6.52 -9.53 0.24
CA ILE A 374 7.65 -9.95 1.09
C ILE A 374 8.29 -8.72 1.76
N GLY A 375 8.58 -7.67 1.00
CA GLY A 375 9.16 -6.43 1.52
C GLY A 375 8.24 -5.78 2.55
N SER A 376 6.95 -5.62 2.22
CA SER A 376 5.95 -4.99 3.09
C SER A 376 5.74 -5.76 4.40
N ALA A 377 5.80 -7.09 4.35
CA ALA A 377 5.68 -7.93 5.54
C ALA A 377 6.96 -7.92 6.40
N SER A 378 8.15 -7.91 5.79
CA SER A 378 9.42 -8.01 6.52
C SER A 378 9.84 -6.72 7.20
N GLY A 379 9.61 -5.55 6.58
CA GLY A 379 10.03 -4.25 7.10
C GLY A 379 9.63 -3.99 8.55
N PRO A 380 8.33 -4.05 8.89
CA PRO A 380 7.85 -3.78 10.24
C PRO A 380 8.49 -4.70 11.30
N THR A 381 8.57 -6.00 11.04
CA THR A 381 9.17 -6.95 12.00
C THR A 381 10.67 -6.75 12.17
N VAL A 382 11.42 -6.60 11.07
CA VAL A 382 12.88 -6.41 11.13
C VAL A 382 13.24 -5.17 11.94
N PHE A 383 12.65 -4.02 11.61
CA PHE A 383 12.92 -2.78 12.32
C PHE A 383 12.28 -2.73 13.70
N GLY A 384 11.20 -3.46 13.94
CA GLY A 384 10.64 -3.66 15.26
C GLY A 384 11.59 -4.42 16.19
N VAL A 385 12.23 -5.48 15.70
CA VAL A 385 13.24 -6.22 16.49
C VAL A 385 14.46 -5.34 16.77
N LEU A 386 14.94 -4.57 15.81
CA LEU A 386 16.03 -3.60 16.02
C LEU A 386 15.62 -2.54 17.06
N SER A 387 14.40 -2.02 16.96
CA SER A 387 13.85 -1.04 17.92
C SER A 387 13.69 -1.61 19.32
N THR A 388 13.40 -2.90 19.44
CA THR A 388 13.36 -3.58 20.74
C THR A 388 14.75 -3.69 21.38
N ARG A 389 15.80 -3.88 20.57
CA ARG A 389 17.17 -4.05 21.08
C ARG A 389 17.88 -2.74 21.35
N TRP A 390 17.69 -1.72 20.51
CA TRP A 390 18.46 -0.48 20.53
C TRP A 390 17.62 0.75 20.87
N GLY A 391 16.30 0.59 21.03
CA GLY A 391 15.35 1.71 21.07
C GLY A 391 14.97 2.18 19.66
N VAL A 392 13.76 2.75 19.54
CA VAL A 392 13.24 3.18 18.22
C VAL A 392 14.04 4.33 17.63
N VAL A 393 14.58 5.22 18.49
CA VAL A 393 15.40 6.35 18.08
C VAL A 393 16.70 5.91 17.41
N ALA A 394 17.39 4.93 17.97
CA ALA A 394 18.62 4.39 17.40
C ALA A 394 18.38 3.45 16.21
N ALA A 395 17.24 2.74 16.20
CA ALA A 395 16.90 1.80 15.14
C ALA A 395 16.36 2.47 13.87
N PHE A 396 15.68 3.60 13.99
CA PHE A 396 15.07 4.29 12.84
C PHE A 396 16.12 4.71 11.79
N PRO A 397 17.23 5.34 12.15
CA PRO A 397 18.29 5.68 11.19
C PRO A 397 18.89 4.47 10.46
N ALA A 398 18.82 3.27 11.05
CA ALA A 398 19.30 2.05 10.40
C ALA A 398 18.51 1.71 9.11
N ILE A 399 17.30 2.27 8.92
CA ILE A 399 16.55 2.17 7.68
C ILE A 399 17.32 2.79 6.50
N ALA A 400 18.23 3.74 6.77
CA ALA A 400 19.12 4.28 5.74
C ALA A 400 19.95 3.19 5.04
N ALA A 401 20.35 2.13 5.75
CA ALA A 401 21.07 1.02 5.14
C ALA A 401 20.21 0.28 4.09
N VAL A 402 18.89 0.16 4.32
CA VAL A 402 17.95 -0.40 3.32
C VAL A 402 17.85 0.52 2.12
N SER A 403 17.87 1.84 2.32
CA SER A 403 17.86 2.83 1.23
C SER A 403 19.14 2.75 0.39
N VAL A 404 20.29 2.53 1.03
CA VAL A 404 21.57 2.28 0.31
C VAL A 404 21.50 0.95 -0.46
N ALA A 405 20.97 -0.11 0.16
CA ALA A 405 20.77 -1.39 -0.53
C ALA A 405 19.83 -1.25 -1.74
N LEU A 406 18.82 -0.39 -1.66
CA LEU A 406 17.94 -0.06 -2.78
C LEU A 406 18.71 0.64 -3.90
N ALA A 407 19.55 1.64 -3.59
CA ALA A 407 20.39 2.32 -4.56
C ALA A 407 21.35 1.34 -5.27
N LEU A 408 21.98 0.43 -4.52
CA LEU A 408 22.83 -0.62 -5.06
C LEU A 408 22.03 -1.58 -5.97
N SER A 409 20.81 -1.93 -5.58
CA SER A 409 19.93 -2.78 -6.38
C SER A 409 19.53 -2.11 -7.70
N PHE A 410 19.26 -0.81 -7.71
CA PHE A 410 19.08 -0.05 -8.95
C PHE A 410 20.36 -0.01 -9.78
N GLY A 411 21.53 0.17 -9.17
CA GLY A 411 22.83 0.17 -9.85
C GLY A 411 23.15 -1.17 -10.50
N LEU A 412 22.72 -2.30 -9.94
CA LEU A 412 22.89 -3.62 -10.56
C LEU A 412 22.13 -3.75 -11.89
N LEU A 413 21.07 -2.97 -12.09
CA LEU A 413 20.32 -2.99 -13.35
C LEU A 413 21.18 -2.53 -14.55
N TRP A 414 22.16 -1.64 -14.37
CA TRP A 414 23.09 -1.28 -15.47
C TRP A 414 23.86 -2.46 -16.03
N PHE A 415 24.11 -3.48 -15.22
CA PHE A 415 24.90 -4.65 -15.65
C PHE A 415 24.05 -5.77 -16.24
N VAL A 416 22.72 -5.68 -16.17
CA VAL A 416 21.81 -6.75 -16.57
C VAL A 416 20.75 -6.30 -17.60
N THR A 417 20.70 -5.00 -17.94
CA THR A 417 19.76 -4.45 -18.92
C THR A 417 20.41 -4.20 -20.29
N ASP A 418 21.72 -4.39 -20.44
CA ASP A 418 22.42 -4.46 -21.71
C ASP A 418 22.28 -5.88 -22.29
#